data_251ab7d75eef280c83c4a083ffe933d8
#
_entry.id   251ab7d75eef280c83c4a083ffe933d8
#
_cell.length_a   1.000
_cell.length_b   1.000
_cell.length_c   1.000
_cell.angle_alpha   90.00
_cell.angle_beta   90.00
_cell.angle_gamma   90.00
#
_symmetry.space_group_name_H-M   'P 1'
#
loop_
_entity.id
_entity.type
_entity.pdbx_description
1 polymer ?
#
loop_
_entity_poly.entity_id
_entity_poly.type
_entity_poly.pdbx_seq_one_letter_code
_entity_poly.pdbx_strand_id
1 'polypeptide(L)'
;DFTMNNYATSSIVLQNLFTGLMQIGPDGGLINGCAEKYEMSEDGLEYTFTLRDGLKWSDGSPLTAGDFEYAWKRTLARDTASPGAWYLFYLKNGEAYNEGKASAGDVGVKAEDDKTLKVTLENPTAYFIDLTAVTAYFPVKKDAVEGQEAWTKSADTYVSNGAFRLKEINPQASYVLEKNPEYIDADTVKLAGVNIVFIESAEAALSA
;
A
#
# COMPACT_ATOMS: atom_id res chain seq x y z
N ASP A 1 2.50 10.41 2.39
CA ASP A 1 1.29 9.76 1.89
C ASP A 1 1.62 9.07 0.57
N PHE A 2 1.49 7.75 0.50
CA PHE A 2 1.84 7.00 -0.71
C PHE A 2 0.86 7.27 -1.87
N THR A 3 -0.37 7.68 -1.60
CA THR A 3 -1.30 8.08 -2.66
C THR A 3 -0.84 9.33 -3.41
N MET A 4 0.07 10.09 -2.82
CA MET A 4 0.71 11.28 -3.42
C MET A 4 2.14 10.99 -3.93
N ASN A 5 2.57 9.72 -3.90
CA ASN A 5 3.92 9.33 -4.30
C ASN A 5 4.02 9.20 -5.83
N ASN A 6 5.03 9.85 -6.41
CA ASN A 6 5.43 9.68 -7.80
C ASN A 6 6.97 9.57 -7.97
N TYR A 7 7.70 9.33 -6.87
CA TYR A 7 9.15 9.22 -6.87
C TYR A 7 9.61 7.82 -6.48
N ALA A 8 10.56 7.26 -7.23
CA ALA A 8 11.15 5.95 -6.95
C ALA A 8 11.81 5.87 -5.56
N THR A 9 12.48 6.95 -5.13
CA THR A 9 13.12 7.02 -3.81
C THR A 9 12.13 6.90 -2.67
N SER A 10 10.96 7.52 -2.79
CA SER A 10 9.88 7.39 -1.79
C SER A 10 9.30 5.97 -1.77
N SER A 11 9.26 5.28 -2.91
CA SER A 11 8.77 3.90 -2.98
C SER A 11 9.62 2.95 -2.13
N ILE A 12 10.94 3.15 -2.07
CA ILE A 12 11.84 2.36 -1.20
C ILE A 12 11.45 2.49 0.27
N VAL A 13 11.15 3.71 0.73
CA VAL A 13 10.69 3.95 2.10
C VAL A 13 9.35 3.28 2.34
N LEU A 14 8.40 3.46 1.41
CA LEU A 14 7.04 2.94 1.53
C LEU A 14 6.99 1.41 1.53
N GLN A 15 7.83 0.73 0.76
CA GLN A 15 7.94 -0.73 0.76
C GLN A 15 8.48 -1.32 2.07
N ASN A 16 9.16 -0.52 2.89
CA ASN A 16 9.55 -0.92 4.24
C ASN A 16 8.43 -0.70 5.27
N LEU A 17 7.59 0.32 5.03
CA LEU A 17 6.50 0.71 5.94
C LEU A 17 5.17 0.01 5.64
N PHE A 18 4.96 -0.43 4.40
CA PHE A 18 3.70 -1.04 3.97
C PHE A 18 3.94 -2.35 3.21
N THR A 19 2.94 -3.22 3.29
CA THR A 19 2.86 -4.48 2.54
C THR A 19 1.53 -4.51 1.80
N GLY A 20 1.58 -4.76 0.48
CA GLY A 20 0.41 -4.92 -0.38
C GLY A 20 -0.24 -6.30 -0.27
N LEU A 21 -1.19 -6.60 -1.16
CA LEU A 21 -1.73 -7.96 -1.29
C LEU A 21 -0.61 -8.94 -1.65
N MET A 22 0.22 -8.56 -2.63
CA MET A 22 1.46 -9.24 -2.97
C MET A 22 2.66 -8.35 -2.66
N GLN A 23 3.86 -8.92 -2.69
CA GLN A 23 5.12 -8.20 -2.51
C GLN A 23 6.23 -8.84 -3.36
N ILE A 24 7.30 -8.10 -3.61
CA ILE A 24 8.47 -8.60 -4.34
C ILE A 24 9.39 -9.32 -3.35
N GLY A 25 9.66 -10.58 -3.60
CA GLY A 25 10.58 -11.39 -2.81
C GLY A 25 12.06 -11.09 -3.06
N PRO A 26 12.97 -11.70 -2.27
CA PRO A 26 14.40 -11.45 -2.37
C PRO A 26 15.03 -11.83 -3.70
N ASP A 27 14.41 -12.74 -4.44
CA ASP A 27 14.83 -13.20 -5.79
C ASP A 27 14.24 -12.34 -6.92
N GLY A 28 13.46 -11.31 -6.56
CA GLY A 28 12.75 -10.47 -7.51
C GLY A 28 11.42 -11.06 -8.00
N GLY A 29 11.06 -12.28 -7.56
CA GLY A 29 9.79 -12.91 -7.87
C GLY A 29 8.65 -12.37 -6.99
N LEU A 30 7.43 -12.60 -7.43
CA LEU A 30 6.24 -12.23 -6.67
C LEU A 30 5.97 -13.26 -5.56
N ILE A 31 5.73 -12.79 -4.35
CA ILE A 31 5.36 -13.61 -3.20
C ILE A 31 4.12 -13.03 -2.50
N ASN A 32 3.48 -13.83 -1.67
CA ASN A 32 2.34 -13.39 -0.86
C ASN A 32 2.76 -12.28 0.12
N GLY A 33 1.96 -11.22 0.18
CA GLY A 33 2.04 -10.18 1.18
C GLY A 33 0.93 -10.34 2.22
N CYS A 34 -0.09 -9.47 2.16
CA CYS A 34 -1.29 -9.58 2.99
C CYS A 34 -2.26 -10.66 2.47
N ALA A 35 -2.23 -11.00 1.18
CA ALA A 35 -3.05 -12.09 0.65
C ALA A 35 -2.43 -13.46 0.99
N GLU A 36 -3.25 -14.39 1.47
CA GLU A 36 -2.90 -15.80 1.59
C GLU A 36 -2.97 -16.50 0.23
N LYS A 37 -4.01 -16.21 -0.52
CA LYS A 37 -4.27 -16.74 -1.85
C LYS A 37 -5.15 -15.79 -2.65
N TYR A 38 -5.22 -16.06 -3.96
CA TYR A 38 -6.20 -15.45 -4.84
C TYR A 38 -6.76 -16.48 -5.82
N GLU A 39 -7.96 -16.22 -6.31
CA GLU A 39 -8.63 -16.95 -7.36
C GLU A 39 -8.95 -15.97 -8.50
N MET A 40 -8.83 -16.44 -9.75
CA MET A 40 -9.11 -15.65 -10.95
C MET A 40 -10.18 -16.35 -11.76
N SER A 41 -11.16 -15.58 -12.29
CA SER A 41 -12.16 -16.10 -13.21
C SER A 41 -11.54 -16.53 -14.55
N GLU A 42 -12.20 -17.41 -15.28
CA GLU A 42 -11.73 -17.93 -16.57
C GLU A 42 -11.52 -16.84 -17.63
N ASP A 43 -12.31 -15.77 -17.57
CA ASP A 43 -12.20 -14.61 -18.47
C ASP A 43 -11.13 -13.61 -18.04
N GLY A 44 -10.48 -13.82 -16.87
CA GLY A 44 -9.43 -12.95 -16.36
C GLY A 44 -9.91 -11.57 -15.87
N LEU A 45 -11.22 -11.39 -15.66
CA LEU A 45 -11.81 -10.12 -15.24
C LEU A 45 -12.04 -10.02 -13.74
N GLU A 46 -12.27 -11.13 -13.05
CA GLU A 46 -12.55 -11.13 -11.61
C GLU A 46 -11.42 -11.81 -10.85
N TYR A 47 -11.02 -11.19 -9.74
CA TYR A 47 -10.07 -11.72 -8.77
C TYR A 47 -10.72 -11.71 -7.39
N THR A 48 -10.57 -12.80 -6.66
CA THR A 48 -10.99 -12.88 -5.26
C THR A 48 -9.76 -13.18 -4.41
N PHE A 49 -9.34 -12.20 -3.60
CA PHE A 49 -8.22 -12.34 -2.66
C PHE A 49 -8.76 -12.77 -1.31
N THR A 50 -8.13 -13.78 -0.70
CA THR A 50 -8.32 -14.13 0.71
C THR A 50 -7.13 -13.60 1.50
N LEU A 51 -7.37 -12.75 2.49
CA LEU A 51 -6.33 -12.20 3.35
C LEU A 51 -5.87 -13.24 4.39
N ARG A 52 -4.59 -13.15 4.79
CA ARG A 52 -3.99 -13.95 5.86
C ARG A 52 -4.66 -13.64 7.20
N ASP A 53 -4.69 -14.63 8.08
CA ASP A 53 -5.14 -14.47 9.46
C ASP A 53 -4.16 -13.62 10.29
N GLY A 54 -4.69 -12.79 11.16
CA GLY A 54 -3.88 -12.05 12.13
C GLY A 54 -3.17 -10.82 11.58
N LEU A 55 -3.55 -10.32 10.39
CA LEU A 55 -3.03 -9.06 9.87
C LEU A 55 -3.37 -7.90 10.80
N LYS A 56 -2.36 -7.08 11.06
CA LYS A 56 -2.50 -5.91 11.94
C LYS A 56 -1.80 -4.68 11.38
N TRP A 57 -2.28 -3.55 11.79
CA TRP A 57 -1.60 -2.28 11.70
C TRP A 57 -0.54 -2.14 12.81
N SER A 58 0.41 -1.23 12.65
CA SER A 58 1.50 -0.97 13.62
C SER A 58 1.03 -0.48 14.99
N ASP A 59 -0.23 -0.07 15.10
CA ASP A 59 -0.89 0.28 16.36
C ASP A 59 -1.61 -0.92 17.02
N GLY A 60 -1.48 -2.12 16.45
CA GLY A 60 -2.07 -3.36 16.94
C GLY A 60 -3.52 -3.60 16.52
N SER A 61 -4.18 -2.65 15.87
CA SER A 61 -5.54 -2.82 15.36
C SER A 61 -5.60 -3.77 14.16
N PRO A 62 -6.71 -4.48 13.92
CA PRO A 62 -6.86 -5.36 12.78
C PRO A 62 -6.73 -4.62 11.44
N LEU A 63 -6.08 -5.26 10.46
CA LEU A 63 -6.09 -4.86 9.06
C LEU A 63 -7.04 -5.79 8.31
N THR A 64 -7.94 -5.21 7.51
CA THR A 64 -9.01 -5.91 6.83
C THR A 64 -9.04 -5.63 5.32
N ALA A 65 -9.84 -6.39 4.59
CA ALA A 65 -10.10 -6.13 3.17
C ALA A 65 -10.71 -4.74 2.92
N GLY A 66 -11.46 -4.21 3.90
CA GLY A 66 -12.01 -2.85 3.86
C GLY A 66 -10.96 -1.75 3.76
N ASP A 67 -9.76 -1.97 4.34
CA ASP A 67 -8.66 -1.00 4.27
C ASP A 67 -8.08 -0.91 2.85
N PHE A 68 -8.03 -2.02 2.11
CA PHE A 68 -7.66 -2.04 0.69
C PHE A 68 -8.72 -1.36 -0.18
N GLU A 69 -10.00 -1.69 0.01
CA GLU A 69 -11.10 -1.04 -0.70
C GLU A 69 -11.07 0.47 -0.50
N TYR A 70 -10.94 0.92 0.75
CA TYR A 70 -10.87 2.34 1.09
C TYR A 70 -9.65 3.01 0.43
N ALA A 71 -8.46 2.41 0.54
CA ALA A 71 -7.22 2.97 0.00
C ALA A 71 -7.28 3.16 -1.52
N TRP A 72 -7.78 2.17 -2.25
CA TRP A 72 -7.84 2.22 -3.70
C TRP A 72 -8.88 3.24 -4.19
N LYS A 73 -10.06 3.27 -3.56
CA LYS A 73 -11.07 4.30 -3.86
C LYS A 73 -10.60 5.70 -3.49
N ARG A 74 -9.87 5.87 -2.39
CA ARG A 74 -9.26 7.14 -2.01
C ARG A 74 -8.22 7.61 -3.03
N THR A 75 -7.36 6.70 -3.51
CA THR A 75 -6.36 7.02 -4.55
C THR A 75 -7.04 7.45 -5.86
N LEU A 76 -8.15 6.83 -6.23
CA LEU A 76 -8.95 7.17 -7.40
C LEU A 76 -9.81 8.42 -7.21
N ALA A 77 -10.12 8.82 -5.98
CA ALA A 77 -11.00 9.96 -5.74
C ALA A 77 -10.40 11.24 -6.34
N ARG A 78 -11.22 11.99 -7.08
CA ARG A 78 -10.81 13.23 -7.75
C ARG A 78 -10.24 14.26 -6.78
N ASP A 79 -10.85 14.36 -5.59
CA ASP A 79 -10.43 15.33 -4.56
C ASP A 79 -9.07 14.96 -3.94
N THR A 80 -8.66 13.69 -4.00
CA THR A 80 -7.31 13.26 -3.59
C THR A 80 -6.25 13.77 -4.56
N ALA A 81 -6.59 13.99 -5.83
CA ALA A 81 -5.67 14.45 -6.88
C ALA A 81 -4.37 13.63 -6.93
N SER A 82 -4.46 12.32 -6.75
CA SER A 82 -3.32 11.42 -6.71
C SER A 82 -2.60 11.37 -8.06
N PRO A 83 -1.29 11.65 -8.12
CA PRO A 83 -0.52 11.48 -9.34
C PRO A 83 -0.36 10.02 -9.76
N GLY A 84 -0.64 9.09 -8.85
CA GLY A 84 -0.60 7.63 -9.06
C GLY A 84 -1.97 7.01 -9.39
N ALA A 85 -3.04 7.79 -9.52
CA ALA A 85 -4.40 7.24 -9.77
C ALA A 85 -4.47 6.34 -11.00
N TRP A 86 -3.69 6.63 -12.04
CA TRP A 86 -3.65 5.86 -13.30
C TRP A 86 -3.23 4.40 -13.11
N TYR A 87 -2.48 4.06 -12.05
CA TYR A 87 -2.19 2.67 -11.70
C TYR A 87 -3.45 1.85 -11.37
N LEU A 88 -4.52 2.50 -10.97
CA LEU A 88 -5.79 1.87 -10.59
C LEU A 88 -6.86 1.95 -11.69
N PHE A 89 -6.54 2.48 -12.88
CA PHE A 89 -7.46 2.52 -14.03
C PHE A 89 -7.72 1.13 -14.64
N TYR A 90 -6.96 0.13 -14.23
CA TYR A 90 -7.25 -1.28 -14.56
C TYR A 90 -8.52 -1.79 -13.87
N LEU A 91 -8.92 -1.18 -12.74
CA LEU A 91 -10.17 -1.53 -12.06
C LEU A 91 -11.38 -1.06 -12.88
N LYS A 92 -12.41 -1.88 -12.94
CA LYS A 92 -13.68 -1.50 -13.56
C LYS A 92 -14.14 -0.14 -13.04
N ASN A 93 -14.52 0.76 -13.95
CA ASN A 93 -14.89 2.14 -13.65
C ASN A 93 -13.84 2.98 -12.89
N GLY A 94 -12.59 2.53 -12.75
CA GLY A 94 -11.54 3.27 -12.02
C GLY A 94 -11.27 4.64 -12.65
N GLU A 95 -11.02 4.69 -13.94
CA GLU A 95 -10.81 5.94 -14.68
C GLU A 95 -12.09 6.81 -14.68
N ALA A 96 -13.25 6.21 -14.93
CA ALA A 96 -14.52 6.93 -14.92
C ALA A 96 -14.82 7.59 -13.55
N TYR A 97 -14.50 6.91 -12.45
CA TYR A 97 -14.63 7.48 -11.12
C TYR A 97 -13.65 8.64 -10.88
N ASN A 98 -12.40 8.48 -11.29
CA ASN A 98 -11.39 9.54 -11.17
C ASN A 98 -11.78 10.80 -11.97
N GLU A 99 -12.41 10.63 -13.14
CA GLU A 99 -12.93 11.73 -13.98
C GLU A 99 -14.27 12.31 -13.45
N GLY A 100 -14.88 11.71 -12.43
CA GLY A 100 -16.18 12.13 -11.89
C GLY A 100 -17.38 11.68 -12.73
N LYS A 101 -17.22 10.65 -13.58
CA LYS A 101 -18.27 10.07 -14.44
C LYS A 101 -18.95 8.84 -13.82
N ALA A 102 -18.39 8.29 -12.73
CA ALA A 102 -18.92 7.16 -11.97
C ALA A 102 -18.86 7.46 -10.47
N SER A 103 -19.57 6.68 -9.65
CA SER A 103 -19.52 6.77 -8.19
C SER A 103 -18.47 5.82 -7.60
N ALA A 104 -18.06 6.05 -6.35
CA ALA A 104 -17.16 5.15 -5.62
C ALA A 104 -17.73 3.72 -5.49
N GLY A 105 -19.06 3.58 -5.49
CA GLY A 105 -19.73 2.27 -5.43
C GLY A 105 -19.62 1.47 -6.73
N ASP A 106 -19.34 2.12 -7.86
CA ASP A 106 -19.24 1.50 -9.18
C ASP A 106 -17.82 0.98 -9.46
N VAL A 107 -16.83 1.37 -8.65
CA VAL A 107 -15.44 0.93 -8.82
C VAL A 107 -15.30 -0.55 -8.51
N GLY A 108 -14.62 -1.27 -9.38
CA GLY A 108 -14.40 -2.72 -9.32
C GLY A 108 -13.51 -3.19 -8.18
N VAL A 109 -13.72 -2.69 -6.96
CA VAL A 109 -13.08 -3.18 -5.73
C VAL A 109 -14.08 -3.16 -4.59
N LYS A 110 -14.22 -4.30 -3.89
CA LYS A 110 -15.18 -4.45 -2.79
C LYS A 110 -14.68 -5.46 -1.76
N ALA A 111 -14.67 -5.08 -0.50
CA ALA A 111 -14.56 -5.99 0.62
C ALA A 111 -15.92 -6.67 0.85
N GLU A 112 -15.98 -7.98 0.71
CA GLU A 112 -17.22 -8.73 0.97
C GLU A 112 -17.36 -9.07 2.46
N ASP A 113 -16.21 -9.22 3.13
CA ASP A 113 -16.05 -9.35 4.56
C ASP A 113 -14.65 -8.87 4.96
N ASP A 114 -14.23 -9.06 6.22
CA ASP A 114 -12.94 -8.59 6.74
C ASP A 114 -11.73 -9.22 6.02
N LYS A 115 -11.89 -10.39 5.38
CA LYS A 115 -10.80 -11.15 4.75
C LYS A 115 -10.94 -11.33 3.25
N THR A 116 -12.08 -11.04 2.69
CA THR A 116 -12.38 -11.29 1.28
C THR A 116 -12.46 -9.98 0.51
N LEU A 117 -11.48 -9.77 -0.38
CA LEU A 117 -11.47 -8.63 -1.31
C LEU A 117 -11.77 -9.13 -2.72
N LYS A 118 -12.89 -8.69 -3.26
CA LYS A 118 -13.28 -8.93 -4.65
C LYS A 118 -12.86 -7.77 -5.52
N VAL A 119 -12.19 -8.08 -6.63
CA VAL A 119 -11.71 -7.10 -7.61
C VAL A 119 -12.25 -7.46 -8.99
N THR A 120 -12.78 -6.47 -9.70
CA THR A 120 -13.22 -6.60 -11.09
C THR A 120 -12.42 -5.64 -11.95
N LEU A 121 -11.84 -6.12 -13.03
CA LEU A 121 -11.06 -5.32 -13.97
C LEU A 121 -11.93 -4.78 -15.10
N GLU A 122 -11.49 -3.68 -15.70
CA GLU A 122 -12.10 -3.12 -16.92
C GLU A 122 -11.82 -4.02 -18.13
N ASN A 123 -10.60 -4.56 -18.21
CA ASN A 123 -10.16 -5.48 -19.26
C ASN A 123 -9.27 -6.56 -18.65
N PRO A 124 -9.21 -7.78 -19.24
CA PRO A 124 -8.30 -8.82 -18.79
C PRO A 124 -6.86 -8.32 -18.83
N THR A 125 -6.16 -8.41 -17.70
CA THR A 125 -4.80 -7.88 -17.53
C THR A 125 -3.91 -8.95 -16.91
N ALA A 126 -3.07 -9.59 -17.73
CA ALA A 126 -2.26 -10.74 -17.31
C ALA A 126 -1.27 -10.44 -16.17
N TYR A 127 -0.83 -9.18 -16.05
CA TYR A 127 0.11 -8.71 -15.02
C TYR A 127 -0.58 -8.00 -13.84
N PHE A 128 -1.90 -8.13 -13.71
CA PHE A 128 -2.63 -7.46 -12.63
C PHE A 128 -2.12 -7.84 -11.24
N ILE A 129 -1.77 -9.11 -11.06
CA ILE A 129 -1.23 -9.60 -9.78
C ILE A 129 0.06 -8.89 -9.41
N ASP A 130 0.95 -8.62 -10.38
CA ASP A 130 2.20 -7.89 -10.14
C ASP A 130 1.92 -6.45 -9.70
N LEU A 131 0.87 -5.82 -10.23
CA LEU A 131 0.46 -4.47 -9.82
C LEU A 131 0.07 -4.41 -8.34
N THR A 132 -0.45 -5.49 -7.77
CA THR A 132 -0.86 -5.52 -6.35
C THR A 132 0.31 -5.46 -5.36
N ALA A 133 1.56 -5.56 -5.86
CA ALA A 133 2.80 -5.31 -5.11
C ALA A 133 3.32 -3.87 -5.23
N VAL A 134 2.70 -3.04 -6.09
CA VAL A 134 3.10 -1.64 -6.28
C VAL A 134 2.48 -0.76 -5.19
N THR A 135 3.19 0.29 -4.78
CA THR A 135 2.76 1.18 -3.68
C THR A 135 1.39 1.81 -3.87
N ALA A 136 0.93 2.02 -5.11
CA ALA A 136 -0.41 2.53 -5.40
C ALA A 136 -1.55 1.61 -4.93
N TYR A 137 -1.26 0.32 -4.76
CA TYR A 137 -2.20 -0.70 -4.29
C TYR A 137 -2.07 -1.04 -2.81
N PHE A 138 -1.24 -0.32 -2.05
CA PHE A 138 -1.09 -0.56 -0.62
C PHE A 138 -2.36 -0.16 0.15
N PRO A 139 -2.65 -0.81 1.28
CA PRO A 139 -3.77 -0.45 2.14
C PRO A 139 -3.45 0.81 2.94
N VAL A 140 -4.46 1.54 3.37
CA VAL A 140 -4.34 2.63 4.33
C VAL A 140 -5.44 2.53 5.38
N LYS A 141 -5.10 2.76 6.64
CA LYS A 141 -6.06 2.73 7.74
C LYS A 141 -6.97 3.96 7.65
N LYS A 142 -8.26 3.72 7.38
CA LYS A 142 -9.26 4.78 7.19
C LYS A 142 -9.25 5.79 8.33
N ASP A 143 -9.37 5.32 9.57
CA ASP A 143 -9.50 6.17 10.76
C ASP A 143 -8.24 7.02 11.05
N ALA A 144 -7.07 6.57 10.56
CA ALA A 144 -5.83 7.31 10.70
C ALA A 144 -5.68 8.43 9.67
N VAL A 145 -6.44 8.38 8.57
CA VAL A 145 -6.24 9.24 7.40
C VAL A 145 -7.42 10.16 7.14
N GLU A 146 -8.66 9.67 7.32
CA GLU A 146 -9.86 10.43 7.01
C GLU A 146 -10.00 11.65 7.94
N GLY A 147 -10.02 12.85 7.35
CA GLY A 147 -10.06 14.11 8.10
C GLY A 147 -8.75 14.48 8.83
N GLN A 148 -7.66 13.73 8.61
CA GLN A 148 -6.35 13.91 9.25
C GLN A 148 -5.30 14.35 8.22
N GLU A 149 -5.36 15.58 7.72
CA GLU A 149 -4.43 16.08 6.69
C GLU A 149 -2.94 15.99 7.07
N ALA A 150 -2.64 15.96 8.38
CA ALA A 150 -1.29 15.93 8.91
C ALA A 150 -0.80 14.54 9.33
N TRP A 151 -1.53 13.46 9.01
CA TRP A 151 -1.22 12.10 9.47
C TRP A 151 0.19 11.61 9.10
N THR A 152 0.79 12.14 8.03
CA THR A 152 2.16 11.80 7.59
C THR A 152 3.24 12.70 8.19
N LYS A 153 2.90 13.68 9.01
CA LYS A 153 3.86 14.67 9.53
C LYS A 153 4.52 14.27 10.85
N SER A 154 3.96 13.27 11.54
CA SER A 154 4.49 12.74 12.80
C SER A 154 4.57 11.22 12.75
N ALA A 155 5.62 10.66 13.36
CA ALA A 155 5.74 9.22 13.54
C ALA A 155 4.59 8.65 14.38
N ASP A 156 4.10 9.39 15.37
CA ASP A 156 3.02 8.95 16.27
C ASP A 156 1.67 8.78 15.55
N THR A 157 1.47 9.49 14.44
CA THR A 157 0.23 9.42 13.65
C THR A 157 0.37 8.54 12.42
N TYR A 158 1.60 8.10 12.10
CA TYR A 158 1.89 7.32 10.90
C TYR A 158 1.66 5.83 11.13
N VAL A 159 0.45 5.36 10.89
CA VAL A 159 0.09 3.95 11.01
C VAL A 159 0.44 3.21 9.71
N SER A 160 1.13 2.08 9.83
CA SER A 160 1.63 1.27 8.72
C SER A 160 1.46 -0.22 9.00
N ASN A 161 1.67 -1.10 8.00
CA ASN A 161 1.50 -2.55 8.13
C ASN A 161 2.69 -3.36 7.63
N GLY A 162 3.83 -2.72 7.36
CA GLY A 162 5.03 -3.39 6.84
C GLY A 162 5.97 -3.89 7.92
N ALA A 163 7.13 -4.38 7.47
CA ALA A 163 8.19 -4.95 8.33
C ALA A 163 8.75 -3.94 9.35
N PHE A 164 8.68 -2.66 9.01
CA PHE A 164 9.10 -1.56 9.89
C PHE A 164 7.96 -0.57 10.07
N ARG A 165 8.02 0.17 11.18
CA ARG A 165 7.18 1.34 11.44
C ARG A 165 8.05 2.58 11.58
N LEU A 166 7.46 3.73 11.32
CA LEU A 166 8.15 5.00 11.43
C LEU A 166 8.37 5.33 12.91
N LYS A 167 9.63 5.60 13.28
CA LYS A 167 10.01 5.99 14.63
C LYS A 167 10.27 7.49 14.74
N GLU A 168 10.94 8.06 13.72
CA GLU A 168 11.34 9.46 13.73
C GLU A 168 11.33 10.02 12.31
N ILE A 169 10.87 11.26 12.19
CA ILE A 169 10.94 12.07 10.97
C ILE A 169 11.84 13.25 11.24
N ASN A 170 12.99 13.31 10.57
CA ASN A 170 13.84 14.49 10.50
C ASN A 170 13.65 15.14 9.13
N PRO A 171 12.83 16.20 9.02
CA PRO A 171 12.48 16.77 7.74
C PRO A 171 13.71 17.13 6.91
N GLN A 172 13.72 16.69 5.64
CA GLN A 172 14.82 16.90 4.68
C GLN A 172 16.18 16.29 5.05
N ALA A 173 16.27 15.53 6.15
CA ALA A 173 17.52 14.92 6.61
C ALA A 173 17.44 13.39 6.65
N SER A 174 16.48 12.82 7.39
CA SER A 174 16.40 11.36 7.55
C SER A 174 15.04 10.87 8.00
N TYR A 175 14.78 9.59 7.76
CA TYR A 175 13.76 8.80 8.45
C TYR A 175 14.42 7.71 9.27
N VAL A 176 13.97 7.55 10.51
CA VAL A 176 14.35 6.43 11.37
C VAL A 176 13.18 5.46 11.42
N LEU A 177 13.41 4.24 10.98
CA LEU A 177 12.46 3.15 11.05
C LEU A 177 12.89 2.17 12.13
N GLU A 178 11.94 1.63 12.88
CA GLU A 178 12.16 0.54 13.83
C GLU A 178 11.36 -0.70 13.43
N LYS A 179 11.80 -1.88 13.83
CA LYS A 179 11.08 -3.13 13.57
C LYS A 179 9.64 -3.02 14.07
N ASN A 180 8.69 -3.40 13.23
CA ASN A 180 7.28 -3.45 13.59
C ASN A 180 6.96 -4.82 14.23
N PRO A 181 6.67 -4.90 15.53
CA PRO A 181 6.36 -6.17 16.20
C PRO A 181 5.00 -6.74 15.79
N GLU A 182 4.11 -5.91 15.23
CA GLU A 182 2.79 -6.31 14.77
C GLU A 182 2.78 -6.78 13.29
N TYR A 183 3.93 -6.73 12.60
CA TYR A 183 4.05 -7.23 11.24
C TYR A 183 3.81 -8.74 11.20
N ILE A 184 3.01 -9.21 10.24
CA ILE A 184 2.60 -10.62 10.14
C ILE A 184 3.79 -11.61 10.10
N ASP A 185 4.91 -11.20 9.51
CA ASP A 185 6.14 -12.00 9.41
C ASP A 185 7.27 -11.40 10.25
N ALA A 186 6.95 -10.76 11.40
CA ALA A 186 7.91 -10.08 12.26
C ALA A 186 9.11 -10.97 12.66
N ASP A 187 8.89 -12.25 12.88
CA ASP A 187 9.95 -13.21 13.27
C ASP A 187 11.00 -13.40 12.16
N THR A 188 10.68 -13.13 10.92
CA THR A 188 11.62 -13.20 9.79
C THR A 188 12.51 -11.95 9.67
N VAL A 189 12.09 -10.83 10.25
CA VAL A 189 12.80 -9.55 10.20
C VAL A 189 13.98 -9.56 11.16
N LYS A 190 15.20 -9.57 10.61
CA LYS A 190 16.46 -9.67 11.37
C LYS A 190 16.98 -8.33 11.88
N LEU A 191 16.68 -7.24 11.16
CA LEU A 191 17.15 -5.90 11.52
C LEU A 191 16.25 -5.29 12.61
N ALA A 192 16.86 -4.62 13.59
CA ALA A 192 16.13 -3.88 14.62
C ALA A 192 15.53 -2.57 14.10
N GLY A 193 16.09 -2.01 13.03
CA GLY A 193 15.64 -0.77 12.40
C GLY A 193 16.47 -0.41 11.18
N VAL A 194 16.07 0.67 10.51
CA VAL A 194 16.72 1.20 9.31
C VAL A 194 16.78 2.73 9.42
N ASN A 195 17.97 3.31 9.17
CA ASN A 195 18.14 4.74 9.00
C ASN A 195 18.23 5.07 7.51
N ILE A 196 17.32 5.90 7.04
CA ILE A 196 17.29 6.40 5.66
C ILE A 196 17.72 7.86 5.69
N VAL A 197 18.89 8.14 5.14
CA VAL A 197 19.49 9.49 5.12
C VAL A 197 19.34 10.07 3.72
N PHE A 198 18.89 11.33 3.63
CA PHE A 198 18.80 12.04 2.38
C PHE A 198 20.12 12.79 2.13
N ILE A 199 20.80 12.46 1.05
CA ILE A 199 22.07 13.04 0.67
C ILE A 199 21.90 13.73 -0.69
N GLU A 200 22.19 15.02 -0.76
CA GLU A 200 21.89 15.87 -1.93
C GLU A 200 22.81 15.59 -3.13
N SER A 201 24.01 15.06 -2.92
CA SER A 201 24.93 14.77 -4.02
C SER A 201 25.51 13.36 -3.98
N ALA A 202 25.78 12.78 -5.14
CA ALA A 202 26.44 11.48 -5.27
C ALA A 202 27.83 11.46 -4.63
N GLU A 203 28.56 12.58 -4.66
CA GLU A 203 29.89 12.73 -4.06
C GLU A 203 29.84 12.69 -2.54
N ALA A 204 28.85 13.39 -1.93
CA ALA A 204 28.60 13.31 -0.49
C ALA A 204 28.15 11.91 -0.06
N ALA A 205 27.30 11.23 -0.87
CA ALA A 205 26.89 9.86 -0.61
C ALA A 205 28.03 8.85 -0.63
N LEU A 206 29.04 9.08 -1.51
CA LEU A 206 30.22 8.23 -1.61
C LEU A 206 31.17 8.40 -0.42
N SER A 207 31.09 9.54 0.27
CA SER A 207 31.96 9.91 1.40
C SER A 207 31.35 9.60 2.78
N ALA A 208 30.07 9.24 2.82
CA ALA A 208 29.32 8.92 4.02
C ALA A 208 29.36 7.42 4.34
#